data_a6dd8eab07160e8ed748beef0be75f45
#
_entry.id   a6dd8eab07160e8ed748beef0be75f45
#
_cell.length_a   1.000
_cell.length_b   1.000
_cell.length_c   1.000
_cell.angle_alpha   90.00
_cell.angle_beta   90.00
_cell.angle_gamma   90.00
#
_symmetry.space_group_name_H-M   'P 1'
#
loop_
_entity.id
_entity.type
_entity.pdbx_description
1 polymer ?
#
loop_
_entity_poly.entity_id
_entity_poly.type
_entity_poly.pdbx_seq_one_letter_code
_entity_poly.pdbx_strand_id
1 'polypeptide(L)'
;MFEIGDYVLNATNGICKISEIVELDMSGDKQLKSYFLLRPVEEENDRVYIPVDNADKRIRKVITQDEALAVLDRVPEIEALAVNNEKERETRYKEAVRSCEPDSVISLLKCNSWANLWSDGQKSYMRLCMRVRLHA
;
A
#
# COMPACT_ATOMS: atom_id res chain seq x y z
N MET A 1 13.52 1.42 -8.32
CA MET A 1 14.53 1.66 -7.28
C MET A 1 14.02 2.78 -6.38
N PHE A 2 14.22 2.66 -5.07
CA PHE A 2 13.78 3.66 -4.09
C PHE A 2 14.96 4.53 -3.66
N GLU A 3 14.71 5.81 -3.43
CA GLU A 3 15.72 6.80 -3.05
C GLU A 3 15.34 7.48 -1.72
N ILE A 4 16.34 8.04 -1.05
CA ILE A 4 16.11 8.83 0.17
C ILE A 4 15.29 10.06 -0.20
N GLY A 5 14.23 10.30 0.53
CA GLY A 5 13.25 11.37 0.27
C GLY A 5 12.01 10.93 -0.48
N ASP A 6 12.00 9.73 -1.07
CA ASP A 6 10.82 9.19 -1.74
C ASP A 6 9.69 8.91 -0.74
N TYR A 7 8.47 9.14 -1.20
CA TYR A 7 7.27 8.70 -0.49
C TYR A 7 6.86 7.32 -1.00
N VAL A 8 6.64 6.41 -0.07
CA VAL A 8 6.28 5.02 -0.35
C VAL A 8 5.05 4.61 0.44
N LEU A 9 4.31 3.67 -0.10
CA LEU A 9 3.17 3.05 0.56
C LEU A 9 3.59 1.72 1.16
N ASN A 10 3.36 1.57 2.45
CA ASN A 10 3.50 0.32 3.18
C ASN A 10 2.12 -0.16 3.63
N ALA A 11 1.82 -1.43 3.43
CA ALA A 11 0.51 -2.00 3.76
C ALA A 11 0.14 -1.87 5.25
N THR A 12 1.13 -1.86 6.14
CA THR A 12 0.92 -1.80 7.59
C THR A 12 0.86 -0.37 8.12
N ASN A 13 1.74 0.51 7.63
CA ASN A 13 1.95 1.85 8.18
C ASN A 13 1.44 2.97 7.25
N GLY A 14 0.85 2.64 6.12
CA GLY A 14 0.35 3.62 5.16
C GLY A 14 1.47 4.35 4.42
N ILE A 15 1.30 5.65 4.22
CA ILE A 15 2.28 6.48 3.52
C ILE A 15 3.46 6.81 4.44
N CYS A 16 4.66 6.47 3.98
CA CYS A 16 5.90 6.72 4.70
C CYS A 16 6.89 7.47 3.79
N LYS A 17 7.78 8.22 4.41
CA LYS A 17 8.93 8.85 3.74
C LYS A 17 10.19 8.05 4.03
N ILE A 18 10.98 7.77 3.00
CA ILE A 18 12.33 7.19 3.18
C ILE A 18 13.25 8.29 3.71
N SER A 19 13.67 8.15 4.96
CA SER A 19 14.54 9.13 5.62
C SER A 19 16.01 8.84 5.40
N GLU A 20 16.39 7.59 5.57
CA GLU A 20 17.79 7.16 5.55
C GLU A 20 17.91 5.71 5.09
N ILE A 21 19.12 5.33 4.71
CA ILE A 21 19.53 3.94 4.56
C ILE A 21 20.51 3.64 5.70
N VAL A 22 20.18 2.66 6.52
CA VAL A 22 20.97 2.29 7.69
C VAL A 22 21.44 0.84 7.59
N GLU A 23 22.63 0.57 8.12
CA GLU A 23 23.16 -0.78 8.22
C GLU A 23 22.95 -1.29 9.64
N LEU A 24 22.20 -2.38 9.77
CA LEU A 24 21.85 -2.97 11.06
C LEU A 24 22.04 -4.49 11.02
N ASP A 25 22.46 -5.03 12.14
CA ASP A 25 22.41 -6.46 12.41
C ASP A 25 21.15 -6.76 13.22
N MET A 26 20.06 -7.13 12.53
CA MET A 26 18.80 -7.52 13.18
C MET A 26 18.70 -9.05 13.38
N SER A 27 19.57 -9.82 12.74
CA SER A 27 19.57 -11.30 12.85
C SER A 27 20.45 -11.83 13.97
N GLY A 28 21.36 -11.02 14.47
CA GLY A 28 22.31 -11.41 15.54
C GLY A 28 23.47 -12.28 15.06
N ASP A 29 23.61 -12.50 13.77
CA ASP A 29 24.66 -13.30 13.13
C ASP A 29 25.90 -12.47 12.73
N LYS A 30 25.99 -11.24 13.23
CA LYS A 30 27.05 -10.25 12.95
C LYS A 30 27.19 -9.87 11.48
N GLN A 31 26.15 -10.06 10.70
CA GLN A 31 26.07 -9.58 9.33
C GLN A 31 25.27 -8.29 9.25
N LEU A 32 25.92 -7.22 8.87
CA LEU A 32 25.25 -5.95 8.61
C LEU A 32 24.47 -6.05 7.29
N LYS A 33 23.20 -5.70 7.36
CA LYS A 33 22.33 -5.59 6.18
C LYS A 33 21.77 -4.18 6.08
N SER A 34 21.61 -3.73 4.84
CA SER A 34 21.06 -2.40 4.58
C SER A 34 19.54 -2.41 4.72
N TYR A 35 19.00 -1.42 5.44
CA TYR A 35 17.58 -1.20 5.65
C TYR A 35 17.21 0.22 5.26
N PHE A 36 16.06 0.37 4.63
CA PHE A 36 15.43 1.68 4.53
C PHE A 36 14.78 2.04 5.87
N LEU A 37 15.12 3.21 6.39
CA LEU A 37 14.40 3.80 7.51
C LEU A 37 13.24 4.61 6.99
N LEU A 38 12.04 4.13 7.23
CA LEU A 38 10.79 4.79 6.86
C LEU A 38 10.21 5.53 8.06
N ARG A 39 9.70 6.72 7.81
CA ARG A 39 8.92 7.48 8.79
C ARG A 39 7.49 7.63 8.27
N PRO A 40 6.48 7.08 8.98
CA PRO A 40 5.08 7.29 8.64
C PRO A 40 4.72 8.77 8.67
N VAL A 41 3.93 9.22 7.70
CA VAL A 41 3.53 10.63 7.61
C VAL A 41 2.56 11.03 8.73
N GLU A 42 1.72 10.09 9.16
CA GLU A 42 0.73 10.31 10.22
C GLU A 42 1.33 10.19 11.65
N GLU A 43 2.42 9.42 11.79
CA GLU A 43 3.07 9.14 13.08
C GLU A 43 4.59 9.39 12.97
N GLU A 44 5.00 10.65 13.02
CA GLU A 44 6.39 11.08 12.81
C GLU A 44 7.40 10.43 13.77
N ASN A 45 6.96 9.98 14.93
CA ASN A 45 7.80 9.35 15.93
C ASN A 45 8.09 7.87 15.65
N ASP A 46 7.28 7.23 14.81
CA ASP A 46 7.46 5.85 14.47
C ASP A 46 8.59 5.65 13.46
N ARG A 47 9.25 4.52 13.60
CA ARG A 47 10.36 4.11 12.73
C ARG A 47 10.11 2.70 12.22
N VAL A 48 10.11 2.56 10.91
CA VAL A 48 9.92 1.27 10.25
C VAL A 48 11.18 0.93 9.45
N TYR A 49 11.70 -0.25 9.66
CA TYR A 49 12.90 -0.73 8.96
C TYR A 49 12.50 -1.80 7.95
N ILE A 50 12.82 -1.56 6.69
CA ILE A 50 12.54 -2.48 5.59
C ILE A 50 13.87 -2.89 4.93
N PRO A 51 14.18 -4.20 4.87
CA PRO A 51 15.38 -4.66 4.18
C PRO A 51 15.40 -4.20 2.73
N VAL A 52 16.51 -3.65 2.28
CA VAL A 52 16.66 -3.16 0.89
C VAL A 52 16.43 -4.29 -0.12
N ASP A 53 16.92 -5.48 0.18
CA ASP A 53 16.82 -6.66 -0.70
C ASP A 53 15.37 -7.09 -0.98
N ASN A 54 14.44 -6.81 -0.06
CA ASN A 54 13.05 -7.19 -0.15
C ASN A 54 12.08 -5.97 -0.20
N ALA A 55 12.61 -4.79 -0.42
CA ALA A 55 11.83 -3.57 -0.42
C ALA A 55 10.68 -3.60 -1.44
N ASP A 56 10.95 -4.05 -2.66
CA ASP A 56 9.97 -4.13 -3.75
C ASP A 56 8.74 -4.99 -3.43
N LYS A 57 8.88 -5.93 -2.49
CA LYS A 57 7.78 -6.80 -2.04
C LYS A 57 6.96 -6.22 -0.90
N ARG A 58 7.47 -5.19 -0.24
CA ARG A 58 6.89 -4.65 1.00
C ARG A 58 6.41 -3.22 0.89
N ILE A 59 7.02 -2.46 0.00
CA ILE A 59 6.71 -1.06 -0.22
C ILE A 59 6.56 -0.77 -1.71
N ARG A 60 5.80 0.26 -2.02
CA ARG A 60 5.55 0.74 -3.36
C ARG A 60 5.62 2.26 -3.39
N LYS A 61 6.09 2.85 -4.48
CA LYS A 61 6.01 4.30 -4.67
C LYS A 61 4.56 4.77 -4.66
N VAL A 62 4.31 5.90 -4.04
CA VAL A 62 2.99 6.55 -4.07
C VAL A 62 2.68 6.96 -5.53
N ILE A 63 1.47 6.64 -5.97
CA ILE A 63 1.01 6.98 -7.31
C ILE A 63 0.86 8.49 -7.49
N THR A 64 1.09 8.96 -8.70
CA THR A 64 0.87 10.35 -9.07
C THR A 64 -0.62 10.68 -9.18
N GLN A 65 -0.96 11.97 -9.22
CA GLN A 65 -2.34 12.41 -9.40
C GLN A 65 -2.94 11.88 -10.71
N ASP A 66 -2.18 11.90 -11.79
CA ASP A 66 -2.64 11.45 -13.12
C ASP A 66 -2.89 9.94 -13.12
N GLU A 67 -2.01 9.16 -12.48
CA GLU A 67 -2.21 7.72 -12.29
C GLU A 67 -3.44 7.43 -11.44
N ALA A 68 -3.66 8.19 -10.38
CA ALA A 68 -4.84 8.04 -9.52
C ALA A 68 -6.14 8.32 -10.29
N LEU A 69 -6.16 9.36 -11.12
CA LEU A 69 -7.31 9.67 -11.98
C LEU A 69 -7.56 8.57 -13.01
N ALA A 70 -6.49 8.05 -13.64
CA ALA A 70 -6.59 6.93 -14.57
C ALA A 70 -7.15 5.66 -13.92
N VAL A 71 -6.78 5.40 -12.65
CA VAL A 71 -7.36 4.29 -11.87
C VAL A 71 -8.84 4.50 -11.61
N LEU A 72 -9.25 5.72 -11.26
CA LEU A 72 -10.66 6.06 -11.04
C LEU A 72 -11.51 5.84 -12.29
N ASP A 73 -11.02 6.21 -13.46
CA ASP A 73 -11.70 6.00 -14.74
C ASP A 73 -11.87 4.51 -15.06
N ARG A 74 -10.94 3.67 -14.63
CA ARG A 74 -10.99 2.21 -14.83
C ARG A 74 -11.80 1.46 -13.78
N VAL A 75 -12.21 2.10 -12.70
CA VAL A 75 -12.98 1.43 -11.62
C VAL A 75 -14.19 0.63 -12.15
N PRO A 76 -15.00 1.13 -13.09
CA PRO A 76 -16.12 0.35 -13.62
C PRO A 76 -15.69 -0.95 -14.32
N GLU A 77 -14.52 -0.97 -14.93
CA GLU A 77 -13.98 -2.09 -15.72
C GLU A 77 -13.30 -3.15 -14.84
N ILE A 78 -12.85 -2.77 -13.64
CA ILE A 78 -12.18 -3.70 -12.72
C ILE A 78 -13.20 -4.71 -12.19
N GLU A 79 -12.95 -5.98 -12.43
CA GLU A 79 -13.82 -7.06 -11.96
C GLU A 79 -13.69 -7.26 -10.44
N ALA A 80 -14.80 -7.63 -9.80
CA ALA A 80 -14.78 -8.04 -8.40
C ALA A 80 -14.00 -9.35 -8.24
N LEU A 81 -13.25 -9.48 -7.16
CA LEU A 81 -12.52 -10.70 -6.85
C LEU A 81 -13.50 -11.87 -6.69
N ALA A 82 -13.47 -12.81 -7.62
CA ALA A 82 -14.27 -14.02 -7.55
C ALA A 82 -13.54 -15.09 -6.74
N VAL A 83 -14.11 -15.46 -5.59
CA VAL A 83 -13.55 -16.51 -4.73
C VAL A 83 -14.67 -17.41 -4.22
N ASN A 84 -14.54 -18.69 -4.45
CA ASN A 84 -15.55 -19.69 -4.12
C ASN A 84 -15.40 -20.28 -2.71
N ASN A 85 -14.32 -19.98 -2.01
CA ASN A 85 -13.93 -20.65 -0.77
C ASN A 85 -13.38 -19.61 0.22
N GLU A 86 -13.81 -19.70 1.48
CA GLU A 86 -13.45 -18.78 2.56
C GLU A 86 -11.94 -18.69 2.80
N LYS A 87 -11.26 -19.85 2.78
CA LYS A 87 -9.81 -19.93 3.00
C LYS A 87 -9.01 -19.29 1.86
N GLU A 88 -9.46 -19.47 0.64
CA GLU A 88 -8.87 -18.81 -0.54
C GLU A 88 -9.13 -17.31 -0.50
N ARG A 89 -10.31 -16.89 -0.06
CA ARG A 89 -10.66 -15.48 0.14
C ARG A 89 -9.67 -14.80 1.08
N GLU A 90 -9.40 -15.37 2.23
CA GLU A 90 -8.44 -14.80 3.19
C GLU A 90 -7.05 -14.64 2.60
N THR A 91 -6.58 -15.63 1.85
CA THR A 91 -5.28 -15.58 1.17
C THR A 91 -5.23 -14.46 0.13
N ARG A 92 -6.24 -14.38 -0.74
CA ARG A 92 -6.36 -13.34 -1.77
C ARG A 92 -6.45 -11.94 -1.18
N TYR A 93 -7.15 -11.80 -0.05
CA TYR A 93 -7.21 -10.56 0.69
C TYR A 93 -5.83 -10.09 1.15
N LYS A 94 -5.10 -10.96 1.81
CA LYS A 94 -3.75 -10.65 2.30
C LYS A 94 -2.80 -10.28 1.16
N GLU A 95 -2.90 -10.97 0.04
CA GLU A 95 -2.11 -10.68 -1.17
C GLU A 95 -2.44 -9.30 -1.74
N ALA A 96 -3.73 -9.00 -1.93
CA ALA A 96 -4.18 -7.73 -2.46
C ALA A 96 -3.76 -6.53 -1.59
N VAL A 97 -3.89 -6.66 -0.27
CA VAL A 97 -3.46 -5.61 0.68
C VAL A 97 -1.94 -5.44 0.66
N ARG A 98 -1.18 -6.54 0.61
CA ARG A 98 0.28 -6.48 0.60
C ARG A 98 0.86 -5.92 -0.69
N SER A 99 0.20 -6.16 -1.81
CA SER A 99 0.64 -5.63 -3.11
C SER A 99 0.54 -4.12 -3.19
N CYS A 100 -0.36 -3.51 -2.42
CA CYS A 100 -0.71 -2.09 -2.52
C CYS A 100 -1.08 -1.64 -3.95
N GLU A 101 -1.40 -2.60 -4.84
CA GLU A 101 -1.83 -2.33 -6.20
C GLU A 101 -3.26 -1.79 -6.21
N PRO A 102 -3.52 -0.59 -6.78
CA PRO A 102 -4.84 0.01 -6.78
C PRO A 102 -5.92 -0.91 -7.35
N ASP A 103 -5.66 -1.56 -8.48
CA ASP A 103 -6.60 -2.45 -9.14
C ASP A 103 -6.95 -3.66 -8.27
N SER A 104 -5.96 -4.24 -7.59
CA SER A 104 -6.16 -5.36 -6.67
C SER A 104 -7.01 -4.98 -5.45
N VAL A 105 -6.73 -3.80 -4.88
CA VAL A 105 -7.50 -3.29 -3.74
C VAL A 105 -8.94 -2.97 -4.15
N ILE A 106 -9.16 -2.39 -5.32
CA ILE A 106 -10.50 -2.10 -5.84
C ILE A 106 -11.29 -3.40 -6.11
N SER A 107 -10.65 -4.38 -6.74
CA SER A 107 -11.23 -5.71 -6.97
C SER A 107 -11.69 -6.37 -5.67
N LEU A 108 -10.88 -6.25 -4.63
CA LEU A 108 -11.19 -6.71 -3.28
C LEU A 108 -12.38 -5.96 -2.67
N LEU A 109 -12.40 -4.63 -2.75
CA LEU A 109 -13.49 -3.80 -2.25
C LEU A 109 -14.81 -4.12 -2.95
N LYS A 110 -14.78 -4.38 -4.25
CA LYS A 110 -15.95 -4.82 -5.01
C LYS A 110 -16.47 -6.19 -4.57
N CYS A 111 -15.60 -7.11 -4.20
CA CYS A 111 -15.99 -8.43 -3.68
C CYS A 111 -16.78 -8.34 -2.37
N ASN A 112 -16.44 -7.40 -1.52
CA ASN A 112 -16.98 -7.34 -0.16
C ASN A 112 -18.36 -6.74 -0.02
N SER A 113 -18.85 -5.98 -1.00
CA SER A 113 -20.03 -5.19 -0.73
C SER A 113 -20.74 -4.64 -1.97
N TRP A 114 -21.33 -5.51 -2.76
CA TRP A 114 -22.19 -5.06 -3.85
C TRP A 114 -23.46 -4.33 -3.38
N ALA A 115 -23.95 -4.59 -2.19
CA ALA A 115 -25.22 -4.06 -1.74
C ALA A 115 -25.14 -2.76 -0.93
N ASN A 116 -24.10 -2.57 -0.12
CA ASN A 116 -24.03 -1.47 0.85
C ASN A 116 -22.97 -0.42 0.56
N LEU A 117 -21.98 -0.70 -0.29
CA LEU A 117 -20.86 0.21 -0.54
C LEU A 117 -21.11 1.20 -1.67
N TRP A 118 -22.07 0.95 -2.54
CA TRP A 118 -22.31 1.85 -3.67
C TRP A 118 -22.89 3.20 -3.24
N SER A 119 -23.62 3.26 -2.12
CA SER A 119 -24.11 4.51 -1.56
C SER A 119 -23.10 5.24 -0.65
N ASP A 120 -22.30 4.47 0.13
CA ASP A 120 -21.32 5.04 1.06
C ASP A 120 -19.85 4.89 0.60
N GLY A 121 -19.55 3.91 -0.21
CA GLY A 121 -18.21 3.59 -0.67
C GLY A 121 -17.61 4.65 -1.59
N GLN A 122 -18.45 5.33 -2.38
CA GLN A 122 -18.02 6.45 -3.20
C GLN A 122 -17.44 7.58 -2.33
N LYS A 123 -17.99 7.79 -1.14
CA LYS A 123 -17.51 8.80 -0.19
C LYS A 123 -16.23 8.37 0.52
N SER A 124 -16.13 7.10 0.90
CA SER A 124 -14.93 6.55 1.58
C SER A 124 -13.75 6.40 0.62
N TYR A 125 -14.01 5.97 -0.61
CA TYR A 125 -13.00 5.87 -1.65
C TYR A 125 -12.51 7.25 -2.10
N MET A 126 -13.41 8.21 -2.26
CA MET A 126 -13.05 9.61 -2.50
C MET A 126 -12.23 10.20 -1.36
N ARG A 127 -12.52 9.84 -0.10
CA ARG A 127 -11.70 10.27 1.05
C ARG A 127 -10.30 9.66 1.02
N LEU A 128 -10.16 8.40 0.63
CA LEU A 128 -8.85 7.75 0.47
C LEU A 128 -8.04 8.42 -0.65
N CYS A 129 -8.67 8.67 -1.80
CA CYS A 129 -8.06 9.38 -2.92
C CYS A 129 -7.78 10.86 -2.61
N MET A 130 -8.62 11.52 -1.81
CA MET A 130 -8.37 12.89 -1.34
C MET A 130 -7.24 12.96 -0.31
N ARG A 131 -7.06 11.96 0.54
CA ARG A 131 -5.88 11.89 1.43
C ARG A 131 -4.58 11.79 0.64
N VAL A 132 -4.55 10.97 -0.40
CA VAL A 132 -3.41 10.92 -1.33
C VAL A 132 -3.16 12.29 -2.00
N ARG A 133 -4.24 13.04 -2.28
CA ARG A 133 -4.17 14.37 -2.90
C ARG A 133 -3.65 15.47 -1.97
N LEU A 134 -3.88 15.36 -0.66
CA LEU A 134 -3.46 16.37 0.33
C LEU A 134 -2.01 16.22 0.78
N HIS A 135 -1.37 15.09 0.48
CA HIS A 135 0.02 14.81 0.83
C HIS A 135 0.96 14.70 -0.40
N ALA A 136 0.42 14.92 -1.57
CA ALA A 136 1.20 15.13 -2.79
C ALA A 136 1.49 16.65 -3.00
#